data_b2c4c1b7b3714801dbb5b5020ba16d18
#
_entry.id   b2c4c1b7b3714801dbb5b5020ba16d18
#
_cell.length_a   1.000
_cell.length_b   1.000
_cell.length_c   1.000
_cell.angle_alpha   90.00
_cell.angle_beta   90.00
_cell.angle_gamma   90.00
#
_symmetry.space_group_name_H-M   'P 1'
#
loop_
_entity.id
_entity.type
_entity.pdbx_description
1 polymer ?
#
loop_
_entity_poly.entity_id
_entity_poly.type
_entity_poly.pdbx_seq_one_letter_code
_entity_poly.pdbx_strand_id
1 'polypeptide(L)'
;MTRAPGVLIGVDVGCTTLSGGLVTPDGNVLSAMQAPTSLGAGTAVPTILGIVADLHAEAQARGLALEAVGIGVPGLVDAERGMLLHSAGSQVADLHRVPLAELVSAKTGVPAFVDNDVNALALGEWMFGLGRRAASCVVLAIGSALGAGIILDGRLVRGKSGFAGEFGHVPIDFGGPPCPCGGRGCLSLYVGGEYIAAEARQRISREPSSLLALAGGEAGAITAETVFAAAAAGDPLARSMVDRACRALGAGLAITVNGLNPEVVVVTGGVVKSLLPLQGEIIRRAGEYALADSLAGTPIHFVPGHKSQTVRGGAALVLYERARRGAGLPR
;
A
#
# COMPACT_ATOMS: atom_id res chain seq x y z
N MET A 1 -25.24 27.71 19.01
CA MET A 1 -24.98 27.22 17.65
C MET A 1 -24.23 25.91 17.77
N THR A 2 -24.82 24.80 17.37
CA THR A 2 -24.12 23.51 17.32
C THR A 2 -23.00 23.59 16.30
N ARG A 3 -21.77 23.25 16.71
CA ARG A 3 -20.63 23.20 15.79
C ARG A 3 -20.92 22.22 14.66
N ALA A 4 -20.62 22.61 13.41
CA ALA A 4 -20.77 21.72 12.25
C ALA A 4 -20.00 20.40 12.50
N PRO A 5 -20.54 19.25 12.09
CA PRO A 5 -19.83 17.98 12.24
C PRO A 5 -18.48 18.02 11.52
N GLY A 6 -17.42 17.58 12.21
CA GLY A 6 -16.06 17.54 11.67
C GLY A 6 -15.89 16.42 10.65
N VAL A 7 -15.13 16.69 9.60
CA VAL A 7 -14.76 15.70 8.57
C VAL A 7 -13.30 15.85 8.18
N LEU A 8 -12.69 14.75 7.74
CA LEU A 8 -11.32 14.68 7.24
C LEU A 8 -11.35 14.39 5.73
N ILE A 9 -10.36 14.85 5.00
CA ILE A 9 -10.08 14.38 3.66
C ILE A 9 -8.94 13.37 3.76
N GLY A 10 -9.17 12.16 3.26
CA GLY A 10 -8.12 11.17 3.03
C GLY A 10 -7.81 11.07 1.53
N VAL A 11 -6.53 11.06 1.18
CA VAL A 11 -6.05 10.91 -0.19
C VAL A 11 -5.03 9.80 -0.25
N ASP A 12 -5.14 8.97 -1.29
CA ASP A 12 -4.20 7.90 -1.64
C ASP A 12 -3.71 8.14 -3.07
N VAL A 13 -2.41 8.31 -3.22
CA VAL A 13 -1.75 8.53 -4.50
C VAL A 13 -1.15 7.20 -4.96
N GLY A 14 -1.92 6.42 -5.72
CA GLY A 14 -1.40 5.20 -6.35
C GLY A 14 -0.64 5.48 -7.64
N CYS A 15 0.12 4.50 -8.14
CA CYS A 15 0.88 4.63 -9.40
C CYS A 15 0.00 4.92 -10.63
N THR A 16 -1.23 4.43 -10.65
CA THR A 16 -2.15 4.57 -11.80
C THR A 16 -3.40 5.38 -11.47
N THR A 17 -3.83 5.37 -10.21
CA THR A 17 -5.10 5.97 -9.79
C THR A 17 -4.89 6.68 -8.46
N LEU A 18 -5.26 7.95 -8.44
CA LEU A 18 -5.38 8.77 -7.25
C LEU A 18 -6.81 8.63 -6.72
N SER A 19 -6.96 8.40 -5.42
CA SER A 19 -8.26 8.29 -4.76
C SER A 19 -8.35 9.30 -3.63
N GLY A 20 -9.47 9.99 -3.48
CA GLY A 20 -9.73 10.88 -2.36
C GLY A 20 -11.13 10.67 -1.83
N GLY A 21 -11.38 11.06 -0.57
CA GLY A 21 -12.72 10.98 0.00
C GLY A 21 -12.88 11.75 1.30
N LEU A 22 -14.14 12.03 1.64
CA LEU A 22 -14.55 12.58 2.92
C LEU A 22 -14.72 11.44 3.93
N VAL A 23 -14.07 11.54 5.05
CA VAL A 23 -14.05 10.51 6.09
C VAL A 23 -14.36 11.14 7.43
N THR A 24 -15.28 10.55 8.19
CA THR A 24 -15.56 11.00 9.56
C THR A 24 -14.44 10.57 10.52
N PRO A 25 -14.27 11.20 11.70
CA PRO A 25 -13.24 10.82 12.65
C PRO A 25 -13.35 9.38 13.18
N ASP A 26 -14.49 8.73 13.05
CA ASP A 26 -14.71 7.31 13.37
C ASP A 26 -14.46 6.36 12.19
N GLY A 27 -13.99 6.88 11.04
CA GLY A 27 -13.54 6.11 9.89
C GLY A 27 -14.62 5.78 8.85
N ASN A 28 -15.83 6.37 8.94
CA ASN A 28 -16.85 6.17 7.91
C ASN A 28 -16.54 7.04 6.67
N VAL A 29 -16.53 6.42 5.50
CA VAL A 29 -16.33 7.12 4.23
C VAL A 29 -17.70 7.65 3.76
N LEU A 30 -17.83 8.97 3.72
CA LEU A 30 -19.09 9.65 3.31
C LEU A 30 -19.19 9.81 1.79
N SER A 31 -18.06 10.01 1.14
CA SER A 31 -17.92 10.05 -0.32
C SER A 31 -16.51 9.71 -0.73
N ALA A 32 -16.34 9.27 -1.97
CA ALA A 32 -15.03 9.00 -2.56
C ALA A 32 -15.05 9.31 -4.05
N MET A 33 -13.93 9.82 -4.56
CA MET A 33 -13.70 10.08 -5.97
C MET A 33 -12.34 9.57 -6.41
N GLN A 34 -12.17 9.40 -7.70
CA GLN A 34 -10.93 8.91 -8.31
C GLN A 34 -10.58 9.72 -9.55
N ALA A 35 -9.28 9.83 -9.79
CA ALA A 35 -8.74 10.35 -11.04
C ALA A 35 -7.51 9.54 -11.45
N PRO A 36 -7.13 9.51 -12.73
CA PRO A 36 -5.83 8.98 -13.14
C PRO A 36 -4.70 9.76 -12.44
N THR A 37 -3.69 9.07 -11.93
CA THR A 37 -2.56 9.72 -11.23
C THR A 37 -1.77 10.61 -12.16
N SER A 38 -1.59 10.19 -13.42
CA SER A 38 -0.95 11.02 -14.43
C SER A 38 -1.56 10.77 -15.81
N LEU A 39 -1.87 11.86 -16.49
CA LEU A 39 -2.11 11.89 -17.94
C LEU A 39 -0.85 12.35 -18.70
N GLY A 40 0.29 12.50 -17.99
CA GLY A 40 1.60 12.98 -18.49
C GLY A 40 2.52 13.40 -17.36
N ALA A 41 3.78 13.71 -17.67
CA ALA A 41 4.71 14.24 -16.68
C ALA A 41 4.20 15.58 -16.09
N GLY A 42 4.29 15.72 -14.77
CA GLY A 42 3.95 16.96 -14.08
C GLY A 42 2.47 17.15 -13.71
N THR A 43 1.67 16.07 -13.68
CA THR A 43 0.23 16.17 -13.41
C THR A 43 -0.21 15.71 -12.03
N ALA A 44 0.63 15.04 -11.24
CA ALA A 44 0.23 14.51 -9.93
C ALA A 44 -0.11 15.62 -8.94
N VAL A 45 0.71 16.66 -8.81
CA VAL A 45 0.44 17.80 -7.90
C VAL A 45 -0.87 18.51 -8.25
N PRO A 46 -1.12 18.95 -9.48
CA PRO A 46 -2.40 19.55 -9.86
C PRO A 46 -3.60 18.63 -9.61
N THR A 47 -3.46 17.32 -9.88
CA THR A 47 -4.55 16.34 -9.67
C THR A 47 -4.88 16.18 -8.19
N ILE A 48 -3.87 16.10 -7.31
CA ILE A 48 -4.08 16.06 -5.86
C ILE A 48 -4.80 17.32 -5.38
N LEU A 49 -4.32 18.50 -5.79
CA LEU A 49 -4.92 19.79 -5.40
C LEU A 49 -6.35 19.93 -5.94
N GLY A 50 -6.65 19.39 -7.12
CA GLY A 50 -7.98 19.33 -7.70
C GLY A 50 -8.94 18.50 -6.86
N ILE A 51 -8.58 17.23 -6.61
CA ILE A 51 -9.41 16.32 -5.78
C ILE A 51 -9.65 16.89 -4.38
N VAL A 52 -8.62 17.47 -3.76
CA VAL A 52 -8.76 18.10 -2.44
C VAL A 52 -9.70 19.30 -2.49
N ALA A 53 -9.63 20.12 -3.54
CA ALA A 53 -10.53 21.25 -3.70
C ALA A 53 -12.00 20.81 -3.91
N ASP A 54 -12.22 19.79 -4.73
CA ASP A 54 -13.55 19.26 -5.00
C ASP A 54 -14.18 18.65 -3.72
N LEU A 55 -13.42 17.87 -2.97
CA LEU A 55 -13.86 17.31 -1.68
C LEU A 55 -14.10 18.40 -0.63
N HIS A 56 -13.29 19.45 -0.60
CA HIS A 56 -13.52 20.58 0.31
C HIS A 56 -14.83 21.31 -0.04
N ALA A 57 -15.06 21.58 -1.33
CA ALA A 57 -16.32 22.17 -1.78
C ALA A 57 -17.53 21.29 -1.46
N GLU A 58 -17.41 19.97 -1.61
CA GLU A 58 -18.43 19.00 -1.23
C GLU A 58 -18.72 19.04 0.28
N ALA A 59 -17.67 19.08 1.13
CA ALA A 59 -17.85 19.21 2.57
C ALA A 59 -18.62 20.49 2.94
N GLN A 60 -18.26 21.63 2.34
CA GLN A 60 -18.95 22.89 2.55
C GLN A 60 -20.43 22.83 2.11
N ALA A 61 -20.70 22.25 0.94
CA ALA A 61 -22.07 22.08 0.43
C ALA A 61 -22.96 21.21 1.34
N ARG A 62 -22.34 20.26 2.06
CA ARG A 62 -23.00 19.40 3.05
C ARG A 62 -23.08 20.01 4.47
N GLY A 63 -22.56 21.21 4.67
CA GLY A 63 -22.51 21.84 5.99
C GLY A 63 -21.54 21.14 6.95
N LEU A 64 -20.50 20.44 6.43
CA LEU A 64 -19.47 19.76 7.21
C LEU A 64 -18.26 20.69 7.39
N ALA A 65 -17.61 20.63 8.57
CA ALA A 65 -16.39 21.38 8.84
C ALA A 65 -15.18 20.52 8.47
N LEU A 66 -14.46 20.87 7.39
CA LEU A 66 -13.18 20.23 7.09
C LEU A 66 -12.18 20.57 8.20
N GLU A 67 -11.58 19.55 8.81
CA GLU A 67 -10.65 19.71 9.92
C GLU A 67 -9.19 19.55 9.51
N ALA A 68 -8.87 18.64 8.60
CA ALA A 68 -7.53 18.39 8.08
C ALA A 68 -7.57 17.47 6.87
N VAL A 69 -6.40 17.37 6.19
CA VAL A 69 -6.17 16.49 5.04
C VAL A 69 -5.02 15.54 5.35
N GLY A 70 -5.17 14.25 5.05
CA GLY A 70 -4.09 13.25 5.13
C GLY A 70 -3.86 12.61 3.76
N ILE A 71 -2.60 12.49 3.37
CA ILE A 71 -2.20 12.08 2.02
C ILE A 71 -1.17 10.97 2.12
N GLY A 72 -1.47 9.79 1.56
CA GLY A 72 -0.50 8.73 1.31
C GLY A 72 0.10 8.87 -0.07
N VAL A 73 1.43 8.87 -0.18
CA VAL A 73 2.16 8.95 -1.46
C VAL A 73 3.15 7.79 -1.59
N PRO A 74 3.37 7.24 -2.80
CA PRO A 74 4.32 6.16 -2.98
C PRO A 74 5.76 6.66 -2.91
N GLY A 75 6.62 5.95 -2.19
CA GLY A 75 8.05 6.25 -2.06
C GLY A 75 8.45 6.72 -0.66
N LEU A 76 9.63 7.32 -0.58
CA LEU A 76 10.26 7.71 0.68
C LEU A 76 9.83 9.13 1.07
N VAL A 77 9.20 9.29 2.23
CA VAL A 77 8.55 10.53 2.66
C VAL A 77 9.22 11.11 3.91
N ASP A 78 9.50 12.40 3.89
CA ASP A 78 9.74 13.20 5.11
C ASP A 78 8.38 13.64 5.66
N ALA A 79 7.84 12.86 6.58
CA ALA A 79 6.52 13.11 7.16
C ALA A 79 6.47 14.40 8.02
N GLU A 80 7.61 14.85 8.57
CA GLU A 80 7.66 16.09 9.34
C GLU A 80 7.56 17.33 8.44
N ARG A 81 8.18 17.27 7.27
CA ARG A 81 8.11 18.32 6.25
C ARG A 81 6.94 18.15 5.28
N GLY A 82 6.28 16.98 5.30
CA GLY A 82 5.17 16.70 4.41
C GLY A 82 5.56 16.69 2.92
N MET A 83 6.72 16.07 2.60
CA MET A 83 7.24 16.02 1.23
C MET A 83 7.79 14.65 0.86
N LEU A 84 7.69 14.31 -0.43
CA LEU A 84 8.30 13.12 -1.01
C LEU A 84 9.79 13.39 -1.28
N LEU A 85 10.67 12.55 -0.69
CA LEU A 85 12.12 12.65 -0.88
C LEU A 85 12.62 11.83 -2.06
N HIS A 86 12.01 10.67 -2.30
CA HIS A 86 12.36 9.78 -3.40
C HIS A 86 11.14 8.99 -3.85
N SER A 87 10.86 9.00 -5.15
CA SER A 87 9.77 8.24 -5.75
C SER A 87 10.29 6.93 -6.33
N ALA A 88 9.56 5.85 -6.09
CA ALA A 88 9.84 4.54 -6.68
C ALA A 88 9.38 4.43 -8.15
N GLY A 89 8.70 5.45 -8.71
CA GLY A 89 8.17 5.42 -10.07
C GLY A 89 8.13 6.78 -10.75
N SER A 90 8.12 6.78 -12.07
CA SER A 90 8.08 8.00 -12.88
C SER A 90 6.74 8.76 -12.83
N GLN A 91 5.65 8.07 -12.44
CA GLN A 91 4.28 8.62 -12.48
C GLN A 91 4.04 9.74 -11.47
N VAL A 92 4.85 9.81 -10.42
CA VAL A 92 4.77 10.82 -9.36
C VAL A 92 6.08 11.62 -9.23
N ALA A 93 6.86 11.68 -10.30
CA ALA A 93 8.15 12.36 -10.29
C ALA A 93 8.04 13.85 -9.98
N ASP A 94 6.93 14.48 -10.32
CA ASP A 94 6.62 15.89 -10.02
C ASP A 94 6.32 16.15 -8.54
N LEU A 95 6.14 15.11 -7.73
CA LEU A 95 6.05 15.23 -6.27
C LEU A 95 7.42 15.33 -5.58
N HIS A 96 8.52 15.05 -6.30
CA HIS A 96 9.86 15.03 -5.70
C HIS A 96 10.24 16.38 -5.09
N ARG A 97 10.48 16.39 -3.79
CA ARG A 97 10.81 17.58 -2.98
C ARG A 97 9.81 18.73 -3.05
N VAL A 98 8.56 18.42 -3.43
CA VAL A 98 7.47 19.39 -3.36
C VAL A 98 6.95 19.43 -1.91
N PRO A 99 6.76 20.62 -1.30
CA PRO A 99 6.17 20.75 0.04
C PRO A 99 4.65 20.57 -0.03
N LEU A 100 4.24 19.31 -0.31
CA LEU A 100 2.85 18.96 -0.62
C LEU A 100 1.90 19.33 0.53
N ALA A 101 2.32 19.09 1.78
CA ALA A 101 1.51 19.47 2.94
C ALA A 101 1.24 20.97 3.01
N GLU A 102 2.24 21.81 2.70
CA GLU A 102 2.09 23.28 2.68
C GLU A 102 1.15 23.73 1.56
N LEU A 103 1.30 23.16 0.35
CA LEU A 103 0.44 23.49 -0.79
C LEU A 103 -1.02 23.15 -0.51
N VAL A 104 -1.27 21.98 0.07
CA VAL A 104 -2.63 21.54 0.42
C VAL A 104 -3.19 22.38 1.57
N SER A 105 -2.39 22.69 2.58
CA SER A 105 -2.80 23.56 3.69
C SER A 105 -3.14 24.97 3.20
N ALA A 106 -2.35 25.54 2.31
CA ALA A 106 -2.61 26.84 1.70
C ALA A 106 -3.91 26.84 0.86
N LYS A 107 -4.20 25.73 0.18
CA LYS A 107 -5.40 25.59 -0.65
C LYS A 107 -6.68 25.44 0.18
N THR A 108 -6.62 24.77 1.34
CA THR A 108 -7.81 24.41 2.13
C THR A 108 -8.00 25.23 3.39
N GLY A 109 -6.96 25.92 3.86
CA GLY A 109 -6.97 26.64 5.13
C GLY A 109 -6.89 25.74 6.38
N VAL A 110 -6.69 24.42 6.21
CA VAL A 110 -6.58 23.45 7.32
C VAL A 110 -5.24 22.71 7.26
N PRO A 111 -4.78 22.11 8.37
CA PRO A 111 -3.55 21.32 8.38
C PRO A 111 -3.59 20.15 7.40
N ALA A 112 -2.46 19.87 6.74
CA ALA A 112 -2.29 18.68 5.93
C ALA A 112 -1.08 17.86 6.42
N PHE A 113 -1.19 16.53 6.28
CA PHE A 113 -0.18 15.55 6.66
C PHE A 113 0.10 14.62 5.49
N VAL A 114 1.38 14.34 5.24
CA VAL A 114 1.81 13.47 4.15
C VAL A 114 2.69 12.38 4.73
N ASP A 115 2.45 11.14 4.30
CA ASP A 115 3.27 9.98 4.64
C ASP A 115 3.34 9.02 3.45
N ASN A 116 4.11 7.95 3.59
CA ASN A 116 4.07 6.84 2.66
C ASN A 116 2.66 6.22 2.60
N ASP A 117 2.22 5.81 1.41
CA ASP A 117 0.89 5.24 1.15
C ASP A 117 0.60 3.98 1.98
N VAL A 118 1.61 3.10 2.15
CA VAL A 118 1.47 1.87 2.95
C VAL A 118 1.46 2.19 4.45
N ASN A 119 2.19 3.21 4.90
CA ASN A 119 2.11 3.70 6.28
C ASN A 119 0.70 4.23 6.59
N ALA A 120 0.15 5.04 5.69
CA ALA A 120 -1.23 5.53 5.84
C ALA A 120 -2.24 4.37 5.85
N LEU A 121 -2.10 3.41 4.93
CA LEU A 121 -2.93 2.21 4.90
C LEU A 121 -2.84 1.41 6.20
N ALA A 122 -1.63 1.23 6.76
CA ALA A 122 -1.42 0.51 8.02
C ALA A 122 -2.10 1.22 9.20
N LEU A 123 -2.04 2.55 9.26
CA LEU A 123 -2.78 3.33 10.25
C LEU A 123 -4.29 3.14 10.10
N GLY A 124 -4.80 3.09 8.86
CA GLY A 124 -6.21 2.81 8.57
C GLY A 124 -6.65 1.43 9.05
N GLU A 125 -5.88 0.39 8.79
CA GLU A 125 -6.15 -0.96 9.25
C GLU A 125 -6.02 -1.09 10.78
N TRP A 126 -5.04 -0.40 11.38
CA TRP A 126 -4.85 -0.40 12.83
C TRP A 126 -5.96 0.35 13.58
N MET A 127 -6.45 1.47 13.05
CA MET A 127 -7.50 2.26 13.72
C MET A 127 -8.91 1.74 13.45
N PHE A 128 -9.19 1.32 12.21
CA PHE A 128 -10.55 1.05 11.73
C PHE A 128 -10.75 -0.37 11.20
N GLY A 129 -9.68 -1.14 10.99
CA GLY A 129 -9.71 -2.47 10.38
C GLY A 129 -9.38 -3.60 11.34
N LEU A 130 -8.74 -4.64 10.82
CA LEU A 130 -8.41 -5.88 11.53
C LEU A 130 -7.32 -5.69 12.60
N GLY A 131 -6.49 -4.65 12.51
CA GLY A 131 -5.50 -4.28 13.51
C GLY A 131 -6.07 -3.53 14.72
N ARG A 132 -7.39 -3.28 14.74
CA ARG A 132 -8.02 -2.51 15.79
C ARG A 132 -7.84 -3.19 17.16
N ARG A 133 -7.32 -2.41 18.14
CA ARG A 133 -6.98 -2.82 19.51
C ARG A 133 -5.69 -3.64 19.65
N ALA A 134 -4.99 -3.97 18.57
CA ALA A 134 -3.68 -4.61 18.66
C ALA A 134 -2.63 -3.56 19.06
N ALA A 135 -1.71 -3.91 19.96
CA ALA A 135 -0.55 -3.08 20.25
C ALA A 135 0.47 -3.13 19.12
N SER A 136 0.50 -4.26 18.38
CA SER A 136 1.36 -4.43 17.22
C SER A 136 0.61 -5.02 16.02
N CYS A 137 0.78 -4.39 14.86
CA CYS A 137 0.15 -4.77 13.61
C CYS A 137 1.11 -4.54 12.45
N VAL A 138 1.21 -5.49 11.54
CA VAL A 138 1.94 -5.31 10.28
C VAL A 138 0.99 -5.45 9.11
N VAL A 139 1.00 -4.47 8.23
CA VAL A 139 0.24 -4.51 6.97
C VAL A 139 1.21 -4.71 5.82
N LEU A 140 1.06 -5.80 5.08
CA LEU A 140 1.77 -6.07 3.83
C LEU A 140 0.85 -5.72 2.67
N ALA A 141 1.16 -4.66 1.96
CA ALA A 141 0.39 -4.21 0.80
C ALA A 141 1.02 -4.72 -0.50
N ILE A 142 0.30 -5.58 -1.23
CA ILE A 142 0.77 -6.19 -2.49
C ILE A 142 -0.01 -5.58 -3.65
N GLY A 143 0.60 -4.59 -4.29
CA GLY A 143 0.12 -3.94 -5.51
C GLY A 143 1.07 -4.22 -6.68
N SER A 144 1.52 -3.19 -7.38
CA SER A 144 2.59 -3.29 -8.40
C SER A 144 3.89 -3.85 -7.81
N ALA A 145 4.22 -3.44 -6.58
CA ALA A 145 5.28 -3.96 -5.73
C ALA A 145 4.70 -4.38 -4.37
N LEU A 146 5.56 -4.73 -3.40
CA LEU A 146 5.18 -4.96 -2.01
C LEU A 146 5.78 -3.87 -1.13
N GLY A 147 4.95 -3.28 -0.27
CA GLY A 147 5.36 -2.42 0.84
C GLY A 147 4.82 -2.95 2.17
N ALA A 148 5.41 -2.51 3.30
CA ALA A 148 4.90 -2.82 4.62
C ALA A 148 4.75 -1.57 5.48
N GLY A 149 3.64 -1.48 6.20
CA GLY A 149 3.44 -0.51 7.27
C GLY A 149 3.44 -1.24 8.61
N ILE A 150 4.19 -0.73 9.57
CA ILE A 150 4.49 -1.43 10.82
C ILE A 150 4.05 -0.58 12.00
N ILE A 151 3.16 -1.11 12.82
CA ILE A 151 2.77 -0.54 14.11
C ILE A 151 3.36 -1.42 15.20
N LEU A 152 4.16 -0.85 16.10
CA LEU A 152 4.70 -1.52 17.28
C LEU A 152 4.41 -0.64 18.51
N ASP A 153 3.92 -1.25 19.59
CA ASP A 153 3.53 -0.56 20.83
C ASP A 153 2.61 0.67 20.58
N GLY A 154 1.66 0.50 19.65
CA GLY A 154 0.74 1.56 19.26
C GLY A 154 1.39 2.72 18.48
N ARG A 155 2.59 2.53 17.94
CA ARG A 155 3.33 3.56 17.21
C ARG A 155 3.69 3.09 15.80
N LEU A 156 3.50 3.97 14.83
CA LEU A 156 3.98 3.75 13.46
C LEU A 156 5.52 3.80 13.43
N VAL A 157 6.12 2.75 12.89
CA VAL A 157 7.58 2.63 12.76
C VAL A 157 8.00 3.23 11.42
N ARG A 158 8.53 4.44 11.47
CA ARG A 158 9.10 5.13 10.28
C ARG A 158 10.60 4.95 10.14
N GLY A 159 11.28 4.53 11.21
CA GLY A 159 12.75 4.51 11.27
C GLY A 159 13.36 5.91 11.31
N LYS A 160 14.69 5.99 11.35
CA LYS A 160 15.43 7.24 11.50
C LYS A 160 15.14 8.25 10.37
N SER A 161 14.98 7.77 9.15
CA SER A 161 14.89 8.59 7.93
C SER A 161 13.52 8.50 7.24
N GLY A 162 12.53 7.87 7.88
CA GLY A 162 11.21 7.66 7.30
C GLY A 162 11.11 6.44 6.37
N PHE A 163 12.13 5.56 6.34
CA PHE A 163 12.26 4.49 5.35
C PHE A 163 12.08 3.07 5.95
N ALA A 164 11.53 2.94 7.14
CA ALA A 164 11.17 1.63 7.66
C ALA A 164 9.97 1.05 6.89
N GLY A 165 9.86 -0.28 6.88
CA GLY A 165 8.77 -0.95 6.18
C GLY A 165 9.08 -1.34 4.73
N GLU A 166 10.31 -1.14 4.25
CA GLU A 166 10.75 -1.52 2.90
C GLU A 166 10.91 -3.06 2.73
N PHE A 167 9.93 -3.83 3.23
CA PHE A 167 9.95 -5.30 3.20
C PHE A 167 9.95 -5.87 1.78
N GLY A 168 9.41 -5.12 0.82
CA GLY A 168 9.52 -5.48 -0.59
C GLY A 168 10.95 -5.60 -1.09
N HIS A 169 11.89 -4.93 -0.43
CA HIS A 169 13.31 -4.94 -0.79
C HIS A 169 14.17 -5.87 0.09
N VAL A 170 13.55 -6.64 1.01
CA VAL A 170 14.27 -7.69 1.73
C VAL A 170 14.64 -8.80 0.75
N PRO A 171 15.93 -9.19 0.67
CA PRO A 171 16.36 -10.27 -0.20
C PRO A 171 15.89 -11.62 0.34
N ILE A 172 15.17 -12.37 -0.47
CA ILE A 172 14.71 -13.73 -0.17
C ILE A 172 15.40 -14.78 -1.05
N ASP A 173 16.12 -14.35 -2.05
CA ASP A 173 16.88 -15.19 -2.97
C ASP A 173 18.21 -14.52 -3.29
N PHE A 174 19.30 -15.02 -2.68
CA PHE A 174 20.64 -14.44 -2.85
C PHE A 174 21.17 -14.60 -4.29
N GLY A 175 20.70 -15.62 -5.03
CA GLY A 175 20.98 -15.83 -6.45
C GLY A 175 20.00 -15.18 -7.40
N GLY A 176 18.97 -14.52 -6.87
CA GLY A 176 17.84 -13.99 -7.62
C GLY A 176 18.19 -12.82 -8.55
N PRO A 177 17.20 -12.35 -9.32
CA PRO A 177 17.40 -11.30 -10.33
C PRO A 177 17.75 -9.94 -9.69
N PRO A 178 18.38 -9.02 -10.46
CA PRO A 178 18.64 -7.67 -10.00
C PRO A 178 17.31 -6.92 -9.75
N CYS A 179 17.29 -6.11 -8.69
CA CYS A 179 16.17 -5.27 -8.33
C CYS A 179 16.44 -3.80 -8.71
N PRO A 180 15.44 -3.02 -9.15
CA PRO A 180 15.61 -1.59 -9.40
C PRO A 180 16.13 -0.77 -8.22
N CYS A 181 15.98 -1.29 -6.98
CA CYS A 181 16.56 -0.64 -5.78
C CYS A 181 18.10 -0.72 -5.70
N GLY A 182 18.75 -1.40 -6.64
CA GLY A 182 20.18 -1.66 -6.64
C GLY A 182 20.58 -2.99 -5.96
N GLY A 183 19.66 -3.63 -5.25
CA GLY A 183 19.83 -4.95 -4.63
C GLY A 183 19.53 -6.10 -5.58
N ARG A 184 19.34 -7.30 -5.02
CA ARG A 184 19.09 -8.53 -5.77
C ARG A 184 18.15 -9.45 -5.01
N GLY A 185 17.28 -10.18 -5.72
CA GLY A 185 16.42 -11.21 -5.13
C GLY A 185 15.40 -10.68 -4.12
N CYS A 186 14.99 -9.42 -4.27
CA CYS A 186 14.04 -8.75 -3.38
C CYS A 186 12.66 -9.40 -3.44
N LEU A 187 11.95 -9.45 -2.32
CA LEU A 187 10.63 -10.07 -2.20
C LEU A 187 9.62 -9.54 -3.25
N SER A 188 9.61 -8.23 -3.50
CA SER A 188 8.72 -7.62 -4.51
C SER A 188 8.84 -8.24 -5.89
N LEU A 189 10.03 -8.69 -6.29
CA LEU A 189 10.26 -9.28 -7.62
C LEU A 189 9.48 -10.58 -7.85
N TYR A 190 9.01 -11.21 -6.78
CA TYR A 190 8.32 -12.50 -6.81
C TYR A 190 6.83 -12.38 -6.55
N VAL A 191 6.39 -11.33 -5.83
CA VAL A 191 4.99 -11.19 -5.39
C VAL A 191 4.31 -9.93 -5.91
N GLY A 192 5.05 -8.93 -6.35
CA GLY A 192 4.51 -7.70 -6.90
C GLY A 192 3.87 -7.93 -8.26
N GLY A 193 2.67 -7.37 -8.46
CA GLY A 193 1.87 -7.63 -9.65
C GLY A 193 2.56 -7.25 -10.96
N GLU A 194 3.27 -6.12 -10.98
CA GLU A 194 4.00 -5.70 -12.19
C GLU A 194 5.20 -6.60 -12.47
N TYR A 195 5.89 -7.07 -11.43
CA TYR A 195 7.04 -7.99 -11.61
C TYR A 195 6.60 -9.36 -12.10
N ILE A 196 5.47 -9.89 -11.56
CA ILE A 196 4.88 -11.14 -12.06
C ILE A 196 4.49 -11.00 -13.54
N ALA A 197 3.82 -9.89 -13.89
CA ALA A 197 3.43 -9.63 -15.27
C ALA A 197 4.64 -9.46 -16.21
N ALA A 198 5.65 -8.71 -15.80
CA ALA A 198 6.87 -8.49 -16.58
C ALA A 198 7.65 -9.79 -16.81
N GLU A 199 7.78 -10.64 -15.80
CA GLU A 199 8.40 -11.95 -15.95
C GLU A 199 7.60 -12.84 -16.90
N ALA A 200 6.27 -12.88 -16.80
CA ALA A 200 5.42 -13.63 -17.70
C ALA A 200 5.62 -13.20 -19.16
N ARG A 201 5.59 -11.89 -19.43
CA ARG A 201 5.83 -11.30 -20.77
C ARG A 201 7.20 -11.71 -21.33
N GLN A 202 8.23 -11.80 -20.49
CA GLN A 202 9.56 -12.23 -20.92
C GLN A 202 9.63 -13.73 -21.22
N ARG A 203 8.93 -14.56 -20.42
CA ARG A 203 9.05 -16.03 -20.53
C ARG A 203 8.21 -16.63 -21.66
N ILE A 204 7.05 -16.06 -22.00
CA ILE A 204 6.16 -16.57 -23.06
C ILE A 204 6.83 -16.65 -24.44
N SER A 205 7.90 -15.88 -24.69
CA SER A 205 8.67 -15.96 -25.94
C SER A 205 9.55 -17.21 -26.04
N ARG A 206 9.76 -17.91 -24.92
CA ARG A 206 10.70 -19.05 -24.82
C ARG A 206 10.04 -20.33 -24.33
N GLU A 207 8.89 -20.22 -23.69
CA GLU A 207 8.19 -21.35 -23.04
C GLU A 207 6.74 -21.41 -23.54
N PRO A 208 6.22 -22.60 -23.90
CA PRO A 208 4.81 -22.77 -24.26
C PRO A 208 3.90 -22.36 -23.12
N SER A 209 2.88 -21.53 -23.40
CA SER A 209 1.94 -21.05 -22.39
C SER A 209 0.65 -20.55 -23.04
N SER A 210 -0.46 -20.68 -22.32
CA SER A 210 -1.77 -20.12 -22.69
C SER A 210 -1.89 -18.62 -22.37
N LEU A 211 -0.91 -18.02 -21.70
CA LEU A 211 -0.95 -16.62 -21.22
C LEU A 211 -1.21 -15.63 -22.36
N LEU A 212 -0.56 -15.81 -23.51
CA LEU A 212 -0.75 -14.92 -24.65
C LEU A 212 -2.19 -14.98 -25.18
N ALA A 213 -2.77 -16.19 -25.28
CA ALA A 213 -4.16 -16.36 -25.71
C ALA A 213 -5.15 -15.75 -24.71
N LEU A 214 -4.92 -15.93 -23.40
CA LEU A 214 -5.73 -15.34 -22.34
C LEU A 214 -5.64 -13.80 -22.31
N ALA A 215 -4.54 -13.25 -22.79
CA ALA A 215 -4.32 -11.81 -22.93
C ALA A 215 -4.80 -11.25 -24.29
N GLY A 216 -5.62 -12.00 -25.03
CA GLY A 216 -6.15 -11.56 -26.33
C GLY A 216 -5.12 -11.48 -27.46
N GLY A 217 -3.99 -12.16 -27.33
CA GLY A 217 -2.89 -12.13 -28.28
C GLY A 217 -1.87 -11.00 -28.06
N GLU A 218 -2.08 -10.16 -27.06
CA GLU A 218 -1.20 -9.03 -26.77
C GLU A 218 -0.36 -9.29 -25.51
N ALA A 219 0.95 -9.46 -25.65
CA ALA A 219 1.85 -9.68 -24.53
C ALA A 219 1.80 -8.53 -23.49
N GLY A 220 1.62 -7.30 -23.96
CA GLY A 220 1.50 -6.11 -23.10
C GLY A 220 0.27 -6.14 -22.16
N ALA A 221 -0.79 -6.87 -22.55
CA ALA A 221 -2.01 -7.01 -21.76
C ALA A 221 -1.94 -8.11 -20.68
N ILE A 222 -0.82 -8.85 -20.58
CA ILE A 222 -0.62 -9.83 -19.51
C ILE A 222 -0.47 -9.09 -18.19
N THR A 223 -1.33 -9.43 -17.21
CA THR A 223 -1.32 -8.94 -15.84
C THR A 223 -1.03 -10.07 -14.85
N ALA A 224 -0.82 -9.75 -13.59
CA ALA A 224 -0.71 -10.78 -12.55
C ALA A 224 -1.98 -11.64 -12.48
N GLU A 225 -3.17 -11.03 -12.59
CA GLU A 225 -4.45 -11.74 -12.60
C GLU A 225 -4.49 -12.77 -13.74
N THR A 226 -4.00 -12.40 -14.93
CA THR A 226 -3.89 -13.34 -16.08
C THR A 226 -3.00 -14.53 -15.72
N VAL A 227 -1.86 -14.30 -15.05
CA VAL A 227 -0.94 -15.37 -14.62
C VAL A 227 -1.61 -16.29 -13.60
N PHE A 228 -2.28 -15.75 -12.57
CA PHE A 228 -3.00 -16.56 -11.58
C PHE A 228 -4.15 -17.36 -12.22
N ALA A 229 -4.89 -16.77 -13.15
CA ALA A 229 -5.97 -17.45 -13.87
C ALA A 229 -5.44 -18.60 -14.74
N ALA A 230 -4.35 -18.39 -15.48
CA ALA A 230 -3.69 -19.43 -16.29
C ALA A 230 -3.17 -20.58 -15.41
N ALA A 231 -2.58 -20.26 -14.26
CA ALA A 231 -2.10 -21.27 -13.31
C ALA A 231 -3.24 -22.14 -12.78
N ALA A 232 -4.37 -21.53 -12.45
CA ALA A 232 -5.58 -22.23 -12.02
C ALA A 232 -6.16 -23.12 -13.13
N ALA A 233 -6.05 -22.70 -14.41
CA ALA A 233 -6.44 -23.46 -15.59
C ALA A 233 -5.43 -24.58 -15.97
N GLY A 234 -4.28 -24.64 -15.30
CA GLY A 234 -3.33 -25.73 -15.49
C GLY A 234 -2.12 -25.39 -16.34
N ASP A 235 -1.92 -24.16 -16.74
CA ASP A 235 -0.75 -23.72 -17.50
C ASP A 235 0.55 -23.99 -16.72
N PRO A 236 1.51 -24.76 -17.26
CA PRO A 236 2.72 -25.15 -16.51
C PRO A 236 3.62 -23.97 -16.18
N LEU A 237 3.77 -22.99 -17.11
CA LEU A 237 4.57 -21.80 -16.90
C LEU A 237 3.98 -20.97 -15.76
N ALA A 238 2.70 -20.65 -15.86
CA ALA A 238 1.99 -19.87 -14.84
C ALA A 238 1.99 -20.55 -13.47
N ARG A 239 1.81 -21.89 -13.41
CA ARG A 239 1.91 -22.67 -12.16
C ARG A 239 3.29 -22.53 -11.52
N SER A 240 4.37 -22.61 -12.30
CA SER A 240 5.72 -22.46 -11.79
C SER A 240 5.96 -21.06 -11.17
N MET A 241 5.38 -20.02 -11.79
CA MET A 241 5.47 -18.65 -11.30
C MET A 241 4.66 -18.44 -10.02
N VAL A 242 3.44 -18.97 -9.98
CA VAL A 242 2.56 -18.89 -8.80
C VAL A 242 3.12 -19.66 -7.60
N ASP A 243 3.68 -20.88 -7.81
CA ASP A 243 4.33 -21.64 -6.74
C ASP A 243 5.52 -20.84 -6.15
N ARG A 244 6.32 -20.21 -7.00
CA ARG A 244 7.40 -19.36 -6.55
C ARG A 244 6.90 -18.12 -5.80
N ALA A 245 5.81 -17.49 -6.25
CA ALA A 245 5.18 -16.38 -5.54
C ALA A 245 4.67 -16.79 -4.16
N CYS A 246 4.03 -17.96 -4.04
CA CYS A 246 3.57 -18.51 -2.76
C CYS A 246 4.74 -18.78 -1.80
N ARG A 247 5.85 -19.34 -2.30
CA ARG A 247 7.08 -19.58 -1.52
C ARG A 247 7.68 -18.26 -1.04
N ALA A 248 7.81 -17.30 -1.94
CA ALA A 248 8.35 -15.98 -1.64
C ALA A 248 7.53 -15.24 -0.59
N LEU A 249 6.21 -15.22 -0.75
CA LEU A 249 5.32 -14.59 0.25
C LEU A 249 5.35 -15.33 1.59
N GLY A 250 5.43 -16.67 1.57
CA GLY A 250 5.63 -17.47 2.78
C GLY A 250 6.91 -17.08 3.52
N ALA A 251 8.03 -16.94 2.81
CA ALA A 251 9.28 -16.44 3.39
C ALA A 251 9.15 -14.99 3.92
N GLY A 252 8.46 -14.11 3.20
CA GLY A 252 8.17 -12.74 3.65
C GLY A 252 7.33 -12.70 4.93
N LEU A 253 6.32 -13.56 5.05
CA LEU A 253 5.53 -13.71 6.26
C LEU A 253 6.39 -14.24 7.43
N ALA A 254 7.25 -15.22 7.17
CA ALA A 254 8.18 -15.73 8.18
C ALA A 254 9.16 -14.67 8.66
N ILE A 255 9.71 -13.84 7.77
CA ILE A 255 10.55 -12.69 8.13
C ILE A 255 9.77 -11.73 9.04
N THR A 256 8.51 -11.44 8.70
CA THR A 256 7.64 -10.56 9.48
C THR A 256 7.40 -11.12 10.89
N VAL A 257 7.02 -12.39 10.98
CA VAL A 257 6.69 -13.06 12.24
C VAL A 257 7.93 -13.25 13.10
N ASN A 258 9.04 -13.74 12.53
CA ASN A 258 10.28 -13.97 13.28
C ASN A 258 10.95 -12.66 13.72
N GLY A 259 10.88 -11.62 12.89
CA GLY A 259 11.59 -10.36 13.13
C GLY A 259 10.83 -9.39 14.04
N LEU A 260 9.50 -9.39 13.97
CA LEU A 260 8.66 -8.41 14.67
C LEU A 260 7.69 -9.03 15.68
N ASN A 261 7.37 -10.33 15.52
CA ASN A 261 6.39 -11.05 16.34
C ASN A 261 5.11 -10.23 16.64
N PRO A 262 4.41 -9.75 15.60
CA PRO A 262 3.27 -8.86 15.78
C PRO A 262 2.03 -9.64 16.25
N GLU A 263 1.10 -8.93 16.92
CA GLU A 263 -0.19 -9.51 17.31
C GLU A 263 -1.07 -9.85 16.11
N VAL A 264 -0.90 -9.18 14.97
CA VAL A 264 -1.65 -9.44 13.74
C VAL A 264 -0.89 -9.01 12.50
N VAL A 265 -1.00 -9.80 11.43
CA VAL A 265 -0.53 -9.45 10.08
C VAL A 265 -1.73 -9.35 9.14
N VAL A 266 -1.83 -8.24 8.40
CA VAL A 266 -2.83 -8.04 7.35
C VAL A 266 -2.13 -8.00 6.00
N VAL A 267 -2.44 -8.93 5.13
CA VAL A 267 -1.98 -8.95 3.72
C VAL A 267 -3.08 -8.36 2.87
N THR A 268 -2.83 -7.24 2.20
CA THR A 268 -3.84 -6.52 1.41
C THR A 268 -3.27 -6.00 0.09
N GLY A 269 -4.09 -5.38 -0.73
CA GLY A 269 -3.72 -4.84 -2.03
C GLY A 269 -4.37 -5.54 -3.21
N GLY A 270 -4.10 -5.05 -4.43
CA GLY A 270 -4.77 -5.50 -5.65
C GLY A 270 -4.51 -6.97 -5.98
N VAL A 271 -3.30 -7.46 -5.76
CA VAL A 271 -2.93 -8.86 -6.05
C VAL A 271 -3.59 -9.85 -5.09
N VAL A 272 -3.99 -9.42 -3.90
CA VAL A 272 -4.50 -10.31 -2.84
C VAL A 272 -5.76 -11.06 -3.25
N LYS A 273 -6.61 -10.49 -4.12
CA LYS A 273 -7.77 -11.21 -4.66
C LYS A 273 -7.37 -12.53 -5.33
N SER A 274 -6.26 -12.52 -6.08
CA SER A 274 -5.71 -13.73 -6.73
C SER A 274 -5.00 -14.67 -5.75
N LEU A 275 -4.52 -14.17 -4.61
CA LEU A 275 -3.83 -14.96 -3.58
C LEU A 275 -4.80 -15.63 -2.60
N LEU A 276 -6.05 -15.17 -2.46
CA LEU A 276 -7.03 -15.72 -1.52
C LEU A 276 -7.20 -17.24 -1.62
N PRO A 277 -7.36 -17.85 -2.82
CA PRO A 277 -7.46 -19.30 -2.93
C PRO A 277 -6.20 -20.05 -2.48
N LEU A 278 -5.07 -19.34 -2.40
CA LEU A 278 -3.74 -19.89 -2.10
C LEU A 278 -3.29 -19.57 -0.66
N GLN A 279 -4.11 -18.88 0.15
CA GLN A 279 -3.72 -18.43 1.49
C GLN A 279 -3.24 -19.56 2.39
N GLY A 280 -3.93 -20.72 2.36
CA GLY A 280 -3.53 -21.89 3.13
C GLY A 280 -2.16 -22.44 2.73
N GLU A 281 -1.87 -22.49 1.43
CA GLU A 281 -0.54 -22.87 0.92
C GLU A 281 0.54 -21.87 1.30
N ILE A 282 0.25 -20.56 1.19
CA ILE A 282 1.20 -19.50 1.57
C ILE A 282 1.55 -19.59 3.06
N ILE A 283 0.54 -19.77 3.95
CA ILE A 283 0.76 -19.92 5.40
C ILE A 283 1.54 -21.21 5.69
N ARG A 284 1.22 -22.31 5.00
CA ARG A 284 1.98 -23.56 5.12
C ARG A 284 3.46 -23.35 4.73
N ARG A 285 3.72 -22.62 3.63
CA ARG A 285 5.08 -22.26 3.22
C ARG A 285 5.77 -21.36 4.23
N ALA A 286 5.06 -20.44 4.88
CA ALA A 286 5.63 -19.63 5.96
C ALA A 286 6.13 -20.52 7.11
N GLY A 287 5.45 -21.62 7.40
CA GLY A 287 5.87 -22.60 8.41
C GLY A 287 7.19 -23.33 8.09
N GLU A 288 7.65 -23.30 6.83
CA GLU A 288 8.96 -23.84 6.46
C GLU A 288 10.14 -22.96 6.95
N TYR A 289 9.86 -21.68 7.30
CA TYR A 289 10.86 -20.67 7.62
C TYR A 289 10.62 -19.95 8.95
N ALA A 290 9.40 -20.01 9.49
CA ALA A 290 9.03 -19.33 10.73
C ALA A 290 9.24 -20.24 11.94
N LEU A 291 9.49 -19.63 13.11
CA LEU A 291 9.37 -20.31 14.38
C LEU A 291 7.90 -20.73 14.58
N ALA A 292 7.69 -22.02 14.84
CA ALA A 292 6.35 -22.62 14.87
C ALA A 292 5.39 -21.92 15.84
N ASP A 293 5.85 -21.65 17.07
CA ASP A 293 5.03 -21.01 18.11
C ASP A 293 4.71 -19.55 17.77
N SER A 294 5.66 -18.83 17.15
CA SER A 294 5.45 -17.45 16.71
C SER A 294 4.42 -17.39 15.57
N LEU A 295 4.54 -18.29 14.59
CA LEU A 295 3.58 -18.35 13.48
C LEU A 295 2.19 -18.77 13.96
N ALA A 296 2.09 -19.77 14.86
CA ALA A 296 0.81 -20.21 15.41
C ALA A 296 0.14 -19.12 16.26
N GLY A 297 0.92 -18.28 16.92
CA GLY A 297 0.44 -17.16 17.75
C GLY A 297 0.09 -15.89 16.98
N THR A 298 0.41 -15.81 15.69
CA THR A 298 0.18 -14.59 14.88
C THR A 298 -0.94 -14.81 13.85
N PRO A 299 -2.16 -14.29 14.06
CA PRO A 299 -3.21 -14.30 13.04
C PRO A 299 -2.76 -13.56 11.78
N ILE A 300 -2.91 -14.21 10.62
CA ILE A 300 -2.58 -13.65 9.30
C ILE A 300 -3.85 -13.60 8.46
N HIS A 301 -4.25 -12.39 8.10
CA HIS A 301 -5.47 -12.13 7.34
C HIS A 301 -5.16 -11.68 5.92
N PHE A 302 -5.77 -12.34 4.93
CA PHE A 302 -5.72 -11.92 3.53
C PHE A 302 -7.01 -11.17 3.19
N VAL A 303 -6.90 -9.88 2.90
CA VAL A 303 -8.03 -9.00 2.62
C VAL A 303 -7.80 -8.29 1.28
N PRO A 304 -8.64 -8.53 0.27
CA PRO A 304 -8.52 -7.80 -1.00
C PRO A 304 -8.54 -6.30 -0.79
N GLY A 305 -7.62 -5.60 -1.42
CA GLY A 305 -7.55 -4.15 -1.34
C GLY A 305 -8.81 -3.48 -1.91
N HIS A 306 -9.31 -2.49 -1.19
CA HIS A 306 -10.44 -1.67 -1.61
C HIS A 306 -10.12 -0.18 -1.44
N LYS A 307 -10.55 0.65 -2.38
CA LYS A 307 -10.22 2.09 -2.36
C LYS A 307 -10.71 2.84 -1.12
N SER A 308 -11.77 2.39 -0.48
CA SER A 308 -12.21 2.96 0.80
C SER A 308 -11.21 2.71 1.94
N GLN A 309 -10.39 1.63 1.89
CA GLN A 309 -9.35 1.37 2.88
C GLN A 309 -8.23 2.40 2.75
N THR A 310 -7.77 2.70 1.53
CA THR A 310 -6.69 3.66 1.31
C THR A 310 -7.11 5.08 1.66
N VAL A 311 -8.35 5.48 1.32
CA VAL A 311 -8.92 6.77 1.71
C VAL A 311 -9.05 6.89 3.24
N ARG A 312 -9.50 5.82 3.94
CA ARG A 312 -9.48 5.77 5.41
C ARG A 312 -8.07 5.87 5.98
N GLY A 313 -7.07 5.31 5.28
CA GLY A 313 -5.67 5.43 5.64
C GLY A 313 -5.20 6.87 5.74
N GLY A 314 -5.54 7.71 4.75
CA GLY A 314 -5.26 9.14 4.81
C GLY A 314 -5.91 9.84 6.02
N ALA A 315 -7.18 9.52 6.31
CA ALA A 315 -7.85 10.05 7.51
C ALA A 315 -7.20 9.56 8.83
N ALA A 316 -6.81 8.29 8.89
CA ALA A 316 -6.10 7.72 10.04
C ALA A 316 -4.75 8.41 10.27
N LEU A 317 -4.04 8.77 9.20
CA LEU A 317 -2.80 9.54 9.28
C LEU A 317 -3.03 10.88 10.01
N VAL A 318 -4.11 11.60 9.68
CA VAL A 318 -4.47 12.85 10.38
C VAL A 318 -4.67 12.61 11.87
N LEU A 319 -5.46 11.61 12.23
CA LEU A 319 -5.79 11.30 13.64
C LEU A 319 -4.54 10.90 14.41
N TYR A 320 -3.69 10.07 13.81
CA TYR A 320 -2.41 9.64 14.38
C TYR A 320 -1.48 10.82 14.63
N GLU A 321 -1.27 11.69 13.65
CA GLU A 321 -0.37 12.84 13.76
C GLU A 321 -0.85 13.86 14.79
N ARG A 322 -2.16 14.09 14.88
CA ARG A 322 -2.74 14.93 15.91
C ARG A 322 -2.52 14.37 17.33
N ALA A 323 -2.76 13.07 17.52
CA ALA A 323 -2.54 12.39 18.79
C ALA A 323 -1.07 12.41 19.18
N ARG A 324 -0.17 12.09 18.24
CA ARG A 324 1.30 12.09 18.46
C ARG A 324 1.81 13.48 18.88
N ARG A 325 1.40 14.53 18.18
CA ARG A 325 1.82 15.91 18.46
C ARG A 325 1.20 16.43 19.76
N GLY A 326 -0.05 16.09 20.04
CA GLY A 326 -0.74 16.47 21.28
C GLY A 326 -0.19 15.78 22.54
N ALA A 327 0.29 14.55 22.42
CA ALA A 327 0.91 13.80 23.50
C ALA A 327 2.40 14.15 23.75
N GLY A 328 3.01 15.01 22.91
CA GLY A 328 4.45 15.31 22.97
C GLY A 328 5.34 14.09 22.70
N LEU A 329 4.84 13.08 21.98
CA LEU A 329 5.59 11.87 21.68
C LEU A 329 6.75 12.18 20.72
N PRO A 330 7.93 11.55 20.89
CA PRO A 330 9.09 11.75 20.04
C PRO A 330 8.79 11.35 18.58
N ARG A 331 9.60 11.91 17.67
CA ARG A 331 9.55 11.72 16.23
C ARG A 331 9.77 10.27 15.83
#